data_d184d541af1e084f4460b4e6837dfc15
#
_entry.id   d184d541af1e084f4460b4e6837dfc15
#
_cell.length_a   1.000
_cell.length_b   1.000
_cell.length_c   1.000
_cell.angle_alpha   90.00
_cell.angle_beta   90.00
_cell.angle_gamma   90.00
#
_symmetry.space_group_name_H-M   'P 1'
#
loop_
_entity.id
_entity.type
_entity.pdbx_description
1 polymer ?
#
loop_
_entity_poly.entity_id
_entity_poly.type
_entity_poly.pdbx_seq_one_letter_code
_entity_poly.pdbx_strand_id
1 'polypeptide(L)'
;RQVNAGALAQLTEREREVAGLAAYGMSNHEIAEYLVISPATAKTHISRAMVKLGARDRAQLVALAYQHRLVDPPDPTSPTAP
;
A
#
# COMPACT_ATOMS: atom_id res chain seq x y z
N ARG A 1 1.70 -15.88 -11.04
CA ARG A 1 1.24 -15.03 -12.07
C ARG A 1 1.41 -13.53 -11.75
N GLN A 2 2.01 -12.84 -12.65
CA GLN A 2 2.33 -11.46 -12.36
C GLN A 2 1.17 -10.53 -12.65
N VAL A 3 1.10 -9.50 -11.86
CA VAL A 3 0.14 -8.47 -12.05
C VAL A 3 0.61 -7.54 -13.15
N ASN A 4 -0.31 -7.12 -13.92
CA ASN A 4 -0.12 -6.27 -15.04
C ASN A 4 0.46 -4.92 -14.63
N ALA A 5 1.51 -4.48 -15.31
CA ALA A 5 2.09 -3.17 -15.06
C ALA A 5 1.08 -2.06 -15.28
N GLY A 6 0.09 -2.29 -16.15
CA GLY A 6 -0.98 -1.33 -16.37
C GLY A 6 -1.83 -1.08 -15.15
N ALA A 7 -2.04 -2.12 -14.32
CA ALA A 7 -2.80 -1.94 -13.09
C ALA A 7 -2.08 -1.00 -12.14
N LEU A 8 -0.77 -1.16 -12.03
CA LEU A 8 0.04 -0.28 -11.19
C LEU A 8 -0.01 1.16 -11.70
N ALA A 9 0.06 1.32 -13.01
CA ALA A 9 0.02 2.65 -13.61
C ALA A 9 -1.33 3.34 -13.43
N GLN A 10 -2.39 2.59 -13.13
CA GLN A 10 -3.70 3.18 -12.88
C GLN A 10 -3.84 3.79 -11.50
N LEU A 11 -2.91 3.48 -10.59
CA LEU A 11 -2.97 4.07 -9.25
C LEU A 11 -2.61 5.54 -9.32
N THR A 12 -3.37 6.35 -8.61
CA THR A 12 -2.96 7.73 -8.38
C THR A 12 -1.74 7.72 -7.48
N GLU A 13 -1.04 8.84 -7.43
CA GLU A 13 0.12 8.97 -6.55
C GLU A 13 -0.27 8.72 -5.11
N ARG A 14 -1.42 9.26 -4.67
CA ARG A 14 -1.88 9.07 -3.30
C ARG A 14 -2.28 7.63 -3.02
N GLU A 15 -2.91 6.96 -3.99
CA GLU A 15 -3.26 5.55 -3.82
C GLU A 15 -2.02 4.69 -3.70
N ARG A 16 -1.02 4.99 -4.49
CA ARG A 16 0.26 4.30 -4.44
C ARG A 16 0.92 4.50 -3.09
N GLU A 17 0.87 5.72 -2.60
CA GLU A 17 1.45 6.07 -1.32
C GLU A 17 0.77 5.34 -0.16
N VAL A 18 -0.56 5.34 -0.13
CA VAL A 18 -1.26 4.67 0.97
C VAL A 18 -1.08 3.16 0.90
N ALA A 19 -1.01 2.58 -0.30
CA ALA A 19 -0.74 1.15 -0.43
C ALA A 19 0.63 0.80 0.15
N GLY A 20 1.62 1.63 -0.12
CA GLY A 20 2.96 1.44 0.43
C GLY A 20 2.97 1.54 1.95
N LEU A 21 2.28 2.52 2.51
CA LEU A 21 2.21 2.69 3.96
C LEU A 21 1.48 1.53 4.63
N ALA A 22 0.42 1.02 3.98
CA ALA A 22 -0.27 -0.17 4.48
C ALA A 22 0.68 -1.37 4.50
N ALA A 23 1.54 -1.48 3.50
CA ALA A 23 2.51 -2.57 3.44
C ALA A 23 3.56 -2.48 4.53
N TYR A 24 3.82 -1.29 5.04
CA TYR A 24 4.68 -1.12 6.22
C TYR A 24 3.98 -1.49 7.52
N GLY A 25 2.71 -1.84 7.46
CA GLY A 25 1.96 -2.25 8.64
C GLY A 25 1.19 -1.14 9.31
N MET A 26 1.06 -0.01 8.68
CA MET A 26 0.33 1.11 9.27
C MET A 26 -1.17 0.91 9.14
N SER A 27 -1.88 1.22 10.21
CA SER A 27 -3.34 1.22 10.19
C SER A 27 -3.85 2.44 9.42
N ASN A 28 -5.15 2.44 9.10
CA ASN A 28 -5.75 3.58 8.43
C ASN A 28 -5.61 4.86 9.25
N HIS A 29 -5.73 4.77 10.58
CA HIS A 29 -5.51 5.92 11.44
C HIS A 29 -4.08 6.43 11.37
N GLU A 30 -3.13 5.52 11.39
CA GLU A 30 -1.73 5.89 11.30
C GLU A 30 -1.39 6.53 9.96
N ILE A 31 -1.94 5.97 8.89
CA ILE A 31 -1.77 6.53 7.54
C ILE A 31 -2.35 7.93 7.49
N ALA A 32 -3.56 8.09 8.06
CA ALA A 32 -4.23 9.38 8.06
C ALA A 32 -3.40 10.43 8.79
N GLU A 33 -2.84 10.08 9.94
CA GLU A 33 -1.98 10.99 10.71
C GLU A 33 -0.73 11.34 9.92
N TYR A 34 -0.11 10.34 9.33
CA TYR A 34 1.13 10.52 8.59
C TYR A 34 0.94 11.46 7.39
N LEU A 35 -0.18 11.30 6.69
CA LEU A 35 -0.45 12.08 5.48
C LEU A 35 -1.24 13.35 5.75
N VAL A 36 -1.66 13.56 6.99
CA VAL A 36 -2.49 14.70 7.40
C VAL A 36 -3.79 14.74 6.60
N ILE A 37 -4.47 13.60 6.59
CA ILE A 37 -5.80 13.46 5.99
C ILE A 37 -6.72 12.80 6.99
N SER A 38 -8.02 12.78 6.70
CA SER A 38 -8.94 12.11 7.60
C SER A 38 -8.82 10.59 7.45
N PRO A 39 -9.18 9.82 8.50
CA PRO A 39 -9.23 8.36 8.37
C PRO A 39 -10.18 7.89 7.28
N ALA A 40 -11.29 8.58 7.08
CA ALA A 40 -12.23 8.24 6.01
C ALA A 40 -11.58 8.39 4.65
N THR A 41 -10.80 9.45 4.47
CA THR A 41 -10.08 9.67 3.21
C THR A 41 -9.02 8.61 3.00
N ALA A 42 -8.28 8.24 4.06
CA ALA A 42 -7.30 7.17 3.97
C ALA A 42 -7.97 5.86 3.54
N LYS A 43 -9.09 5.54 4.16
CA LYS A 43 -9.84 4.34 3.81
C LYS A 43 -10.28 4.34 2.36
N THR A 44 -10.73 5.50 1.86
CA THR A 44 -11.15 5.63 0.46
C THR A 44 -9.99 5.34 -0.48
N HIS A 45 -8.82 5.91 -0.20
CA HIS A 45 -7.65 5.66 -1.05
C HIS A 45 -7.22 4.20 -1.01
N ILE A 46 -7.26 3.59 0.17
CA ILE A 46 -6.94 2.16 0.30
C ILE A 46 -7.92 1.33 -0.53
N SER A 47 -9.22 1.62 -0.40
CA SER A 47 -10.24 0.86 -1.13
C SER A 47 -10.06 0.98 -2.63
N ARG A 48 -9.77 2.18 -3.11
CA ARG A 48 -9.55 2.39 -4.53
C ARG A 48 -8.31 1.67 -5.04
N ALA A 49 -7.24 1.69 -4.25
CA ALA A 49 -6.05 0.95 -4.61
C ALA A 49 -6.34 -0.54 -4.71
N MET A 50 -7.13 -1.06 -3.75
CA MET A 50 -7.50 -2.47 -3.76
C MET A 50 -8.27 -2.82 -5.03
N VAL A 51 -9.25 -2.00 -5.39
CA VAL A 51 -10.03 -2.27 -6.61
C VAL A 51 -9.13 -2.26 -7.83
N LYS A 52 -8.27 -1.27 -7.95
CA LYS A 52 -7.42 -1.14 -9.14
C LYS A 52 -6.40 -2.26 -9.26
N LEU A 53 -5.91 -2.77 -8.13
CA LEU A 53 -4.94 -3.86 -8.14
C LEU A 53 -5.59 -5.23 -8.13
N GLY A 54 -6.90 -5.30 -7.99
CA GLY A 54 -7.59 -6.57 -7.91
C GLY A 54 -7.37 -7.29 -6.59
N ALA A 55 -7.10 -6.54 -5.53
CA ALA A 55 -6.91 -7.12 -4.20
C ALA A 55 -8.28 -7.32 -3.56
N ARG A 56 -8.53 -8.51 -3.04
CA ARG A 56 -9.82 -8.81 -2.42
C ARG A 56 -9.87 -8.39 -0.95
N ASP A 57 -8.71 -8.19 -0.34
CA ASP A 57 -8.63 -7.76 1.05
C ASP A 57 -7.30 -7.05 1.28
N ARG A 58 -7.14 -6.54 2.50
CA ARG A 58 -5.95 -5.76 2.84
C ARG A 58 -4.68 -6.60 2.78
N ALA A 59 -4.76 -7.86 3.20
CA ALA A 59 -3.58 -8.74 3.17
C ALA A 59 -3.09 -8.93 1.75
N GLN A 60 -4.01 -9.11 0.81
CA GLN A 60 -3.63 -9.24 -0.58
C GLN A 60 -3.06 -7.93 -1.13
N LEU A 61 -3.62 -6.80 -0.72
CA LEU A 61 -3.06 -5.51 -1.09
C LEU A 61 -1.60 -5.39 -0.65
N VAL A 62 -1.31 -5.80 0.58
CA VAL A 62 0.06 -5.75 1.10
C VAL A 62 0.97 -6.65 0.27
N ALA A 63 0.52 -7.87 -0.04
CA ALA A 63 1.31 -8.78 -0.87
C ALA A 63 1.59 -8.19 -2.24
N LEU A 64 0.58 -7.58 -2.86
CA LEU A 64 0.74 -6.98 -4.17
C LEU A 64 1.67 -5.77 -4.13
N ALA A 65 1.64 -5.01 -3.03
CA ALA A 65 2.53 -3.87 -2.88
C ALA A 65 4.00 -4.32 -2.89
N TYR A 66 4.31 -5.43 -2.23
CA TYR A 66 5.66 -5.97 -2.28
C TYR A 66 6.00 -6.52 -3.66
N GLN A 67 5.07 -7.23 -4.29
CA GLN A 67 5.31 -7.80 -5.61
C GLN A 67 5.60 -6.74 -6.64
N HIS A 68 4.96 -5.58 -6.51
CA HIS A 68 5.12 -4.48 -7.45
C HIS A 68 6.15 -3.46 -6.99
N ARG A 69 6.84 -3.75 -5.90
CA ARG A 69 7.89 -2.89 -5.39
C ARG A 69 7.40 -1.49 -5.01
N LEU A 70 6.16 -1.40 -4.54
CA LEU A 70 5.70 -0.16 -3.94
C LEU A 70 6.42 0.11 -2.63
N VAL A 71 6.88 -0.96 -1.98
CA VAL A 71 7.79 -0.90 -0.84
C VAL A 71 8.81 -2.00 -1.03
N ASP A 72 9.98 -1.81 -0.45
CA ASP A 72 11.00 -2.85 -0.46
C ASP A 72 10.74 -3.84 0.67
N PRO A 73 10.91 -5.14 0.42
CA PRO A 73 10.80 -6.11 1.51
C PRO A 73 11.91 -5.87 2.53
N PRO A 74 11.67 -6.26 3.79
CA PRO A 74 12.71 -6.12 4.80
C PRO A 74 13.96 -6.90 4.40
N ASP A 75 15.12 -6.31 4.63
CA ASP A 75 16.40 -6.95 4.38
C ASP A 75 16.81 -7.69 5.65
N PRO A 76 16.85 -9.04 5.61
CA PRO A 76 17.18 -9.78 6.82
C PRO A 76 18.61 -9.57 7.31
N THR A 77 19.47 -9.03 6.46
CA THR A 77 20.86 -8.78 6.85
C THR A 77 21.08 -7.37 7.36
N SER A 78 20.13 -6.46 7.19
CA SER A 78 20.34 -5.11 7.65
C SER A 78 19.92 -4.97 9.11
N PRO A 79 20.66 -4.14 9.86
CA PRO A 79 20.25 -3.88 11.25
C PRO A 79 18.92 -3.16 11.20
N THR A 80 17.94 -3.77 11.82
CA THR A 80 16.64 -3.12 11.90
C THR A 80 16.69 -2.05 12.94
N ALA A 81 16.04 -0.97 12.63
CA ALA A 81 15.82 0.04 13.63
C ALA A 81 15.00 -0.58 14.75
N PRO A 82 15.35 -0.30 15.97
CA PRO A 82 14.65 -0.87 17.10
C PRO A 82 13.21 -0.48 17.16
#